data_6b710268fbd6231e844f95ad6fada1f1
#
_entry.id   6b710268fbd6231e844f95ad6fada1f1
#
_cell.length_a   1.000
_cell.length_b   1.000
_cell.length_c   1.000
_cell.angle_alpha   90.00
_cell.angle_beta   90.00
_cell.angle_gamma   90.00
#
_symmetry.space_group_name_H-M   'P 1'
#
loop_
_entity.id
_entity.type
_entity.pdbx_description
1 polymer ?
#
loop_
_entity_poly.entity_id
_entity_poly.type
_entity_poly.pdbx_seq_one_letter_code
_entity_poly.pdbx_strand_id
1 'polypeptide(L)'
;MHLSTRLGLERIKRAQAEGQKVWCETCPQYLLLTDKEMERLGPFAKIGPPLRPADGPDREALWQGSAQGFIANVASDHSPRVPAAKEPGRKNIFVDAQGKPIPFGAPSLETLVPLAWSEGVAKRGLPVTWMARVLAENPARTFGLWPRKGVIRPGADADLTIWDPTAEWTIQQAQHLGIAGFTPYEGWKVRGRAWMTLVRGQVMLNPAGELEQKPGYGRFLPRRGPTPPIAGAVA
;
A
#
# COMPACT_ATOMS: atom_id res chain seq x y z
N MET A 1 -8.13 10.04 -1.36
CA MET A 1 -7.55 8.96 -0.50
C MET A 1 -8.32 7.67 -0.73
N HIS A 2 -7.65 6.52 -0.60
CA HIS A 2 -8.20 5.14 -0.52
C HIS A 2 -9.41 4.85 -1.43
N LEU A 3 -9.27 5.17 -2.72
CA LEU A 3 -10.29 4.87 -3.72
C LEU A 3 -10.59 3.37 -3.74
N SER A 4 -11.86 2.99 -3.60
CA SER A 4 -12.28 1.60 -3.41
C SER A 4 -13.35 1.12 -4.39
N THR A 5 -13.80 1.97 -5.33
CA THR A 5 -14.89 1.63 -6.26
C THR A 5 -14.61 2.06 -7.69
N ARG A 6 -15.19 1.29 -8.65
CA ARG A 6 -15.23 1.65 -10.07
C ARG A 6 -15.92 2.99 -10.30
N LEU A 7 -17.04 3.22 -9.64
CA LEU A 7 -17.77 4.48 -9.79
C LEU A 7 -16.95 5.68 -9.34
N GLY A 8 -16.21 5.55 -8.22
CA GLY A 8 -15.29 6.60 -7.78
C GLY A 8 -14.18 6.86 -8.80
N LEU A 9 -13.62 5.79 -9.40
CA LEU A 9 -12.62 5.91 -10.45
C LEU A 9 -13.16 6.64 -11.69
N GLU A 10 -14.38 6.34 -12.11
CA GLU A 10 -15.02 7.02 -13.24
C GLU A 10 -15.18 8.53 -12.97
N ARG A 11 -15.51 8.91 -11.74
CA ARG A 11 -15.57 10.33 -11.35
C ARG A 11 -14.22 11.02 -11.40
N ILE A 12 -13.17 10.34 -10.94
CA ILE A 12 -11.79 10.86 -11.04
C ILE A 12 -11.36 11.01 -12.50
N LYS A 13 -11.59 9.98 -13.34
CA LYS A 13 -11.27 10.04 -14.78
C LYS A 13 -11.96 11.23 -15.44
N ARG A 14 -13.23 11.44 -15.15
CA ARG A 14 -13.99 12.57 -15.69
C ARG A 14 -13.39 13.92 -15.25
N ALA A 15 -13.12 14.08 -13.95
CA ALA A 15 -12.53 15.32 -13.43
C ALA A 15 -11.17 15.60 -14.07
N GLN A 16 -10.33 14.58 -14.27
CA GLN A 16 -9.04 14.71 -14.95
C GLN A 16 -9.23 15.11 -16.43
N ALA A 17 -10.20 14.51 -17.13
CA ALA A 17 -10.52 14.85 -18.53
C ALA A 17 -11.03 16.28 -18.68
N GLU A 18 -11.71 16.81 -17.66
CA GLU A 18 -12.16 18.21 -17.57
C GLU A 18 -11.02 19.17 -17.15
N GLY A 19 -9.78 18.69 -17.04
CA GLY A 19 -8.60 19.50 -16.70
C GLY A 19 -8.42 19.81 -15.21
N GLN A 20 -9.22 19.19 -14.34
CA GLN A 20 -9.06 19.37 -12.89
C GLN A 20 -7.77 18.75 -12.39
N LYS A 21 -7.03 19.45 -11.53
CA LYS A 21 -5.79 18.96 -10.91
C LYS A 21 -6.13 18.06 -9.72
N VAL A 22 -6.64 16.87 -10.01
CA VAL A 22 -7.01 15.86 -9.02
C VAL A 22 -6.21 14.59 -9.23
N TRP A 23 -5.68 14.06 -8.14
CA TRP A 23 -4.98 12.78 -8.09
C TRP A 23 -5.62 11.90 -7.03
N CYS A 24 -5.61 10.60 -7.27
CA CYS A 24 -6.14 9.66 -6.30
C CYS A 24 -5.15 8.54 -6.00
N GLU A 25 -5.36 7.90 -4.89
CA GLU A 25 -4.67 6.69 -4.47
C GLU A 25 -5.66 5.59 -4.18
N THR A 26 -5.21 4.35 -4.30
CA THR A 26 -5.88 3.16 -3.78
C THR A 26 -4.95 2.45 -2.81
N CYS A 27 -5.39 1.32 -2.25
CA CYS A 27 -4.64 0.58 -1.26
C CYS A 27 -4.70 -0.92 -1.55
N PRO A 28 -3.73 -1.73 -1.06
CA PRO A 28 -3.72 -3.18 -1.29
C PRO A 28 -5.03 -3.86 -0.91
N GLN A 29 -5.67 -3.44 0.17
CA GLN A 29 -6.94 -4.03 0.62
C GLN A 29 -8.06 -3.89 -0.42
N TYR A 30 -8.12 -2.80 -1.20
CA TYR A 30 -9.14 -2.60 -2.25
C TYR A 30 -8.78 -3.27 -3.57
N LEU A 31 -7.51 -3.55 -3.78
CA LEU A 31 -7.03 -4.29 -4.94
C LEU A 31 -7.15 -5.81 -4.77
N LEU A 32 -7.17 -6.31 -3.52
CA LEU A 32 -6.94 -7.72 -3.23
C LEU A 32 -8.04 -8.37 -2.37
N LEU A 33 -8.52 -7.67 -1.33
CA LEU A 33 -9.49 -8.20 -0.38
C LEU A 33 -10.93 -7.92 -0.84
N THR A 34 -11.86 -8.70 -0.30
CA THR A 34 -13.29 -8.61 -0.61
C THR A 34 -14.12 -8.67 0.68
N ASP A 35 -15.42 -8.55 0.54
CA ASP A 35 -16.40 -8.77 1.63
C ASP A 35 -16.27 -10.15 2.29
N LYS A 36 -15.77 -11.17 1.56
CA LYS A 36 -15.52 -12.51 2.12
C LYS A 36 -14.48 -12.51 3.23
N GLU A 37 -13.53 -11.58 3.21
CA GLU A 37 -12.60 -11.42 4.32
C GLU A 37 -13.28 -10.91 5.59
N MET A 38 -14.40 -10.21 5.47
CA MET A 38 -15.21 -9.81 6.64
C MET A 38 -15.87 -11.02 7.31
N GLU A 39 -16.32 -12.00 6.52
CA GLU A 39 -16.87 -13.25 7.07
C GLU A 39 -15.80 -14.03 7.84
N ARG A 40 -14.59 -14.12 7.28
CA ARG A 40 -13.46 -14.87 7.86
C ARG A 40 -12.83 -14.16 9.05
N LEU A 41 -12.61 -12.85 8.95
CA LEU A 41 -11.82 -12.07 9.92
C LEU A 41 -12.69 -11.26 10.89
N GLY A 42 -13.97 -11.05 10.57
CA GLY A 42 -14.88 -10.24 11.39
C GLY A 42 -14.33 -8.83 11.61
N PRO A 43 -14.21 -8.38 12.88
CA PRO A 43 -13.80 -7.02 13.18
C PRO A 43 -12.37 -6.68 12.72
N PHE A 44 -11.53 -7.68 12.45
CA PHE A 44 -10.17 -7.47 11.94
C PHE A 44 -10.15 -7.00 10.48
N ALA A 45 -11.22 -7.28 9.72
CA ALA A 45 -11.43 -6.75 8.38
C ALA A 45 -12.32 -5.49 8.35
N LYS A 46 -12.66 -4.92 9.52
CA LYS A 46 -13.36 -3.63 9.58
C LYS A 46 -12.41 -2.52 9.13
N ILE A 47 -12.50 -2.19 7.85
CA ILE A 47 -11.69 -1.18 7.14
C ILE A 47 -12.65 -0.13 6.58
N GLY A 48 -12.23 1.10 6.46
CA GLY A 48 -13.00 2.17 5.86
C GLY A 48 -12.23 2.89 4.75
N PRO A 49 -12.82 3.02 3.57
CA PRO A 49 -14.08 2.48 3.05
C PRO A 49 -14.22 0.96 3.20
N PRO A 50 -15.47 0.43 3.21
CA PRO A 50 -15.67 -1.03 3.35
C PRO A 50 -15.12 -1.79 2.15
N LEU A 51 -14.71 -3.04 2.38
CA LEU A 51 -14.35 -3.97 1.32
C LEU A 51 -15.54 -4.21 0.37
N ARG A 52 -15.24 -4.43 -0.91
CA ARG A 52 -16.27 -4.57 -1.96
C ARG A 52 -16.59 -6.04 -2.26
N PRO A 53 -17.75 -6.32 -2.84
CA PRO A 53 -18.17 -7.68 -3.20
C PRO A 53 -17.13 -8.40 -4.06
N ALA A 54 -16.95 -9.68 -3.80
CA ALA A 54 -15.96 -10.51 -4.50
C ALA A 54 -16.26 -10.65 -6.00
N ASP A 55 -17.53 -10.66 -6.37
CA ASP A 55 -18.05 -10.76 -7.75
C ASP A 55 -18.29 -9.40 -8.40
N GLY A 56 -18.02 -8.30 -7.66
CA GLY A 56 -18.17 -6.93 -8.17
C GLY A 56 -17.02 -6.50 -9.10
N PRO A 57 -17.27 -5.46 -9.92
CA PRO A 57 -16.29 -4.97 -10.90
C PRO A 57 -15.20 -4.09 -10.30
N ASP A 58 -15.27 -3.78 -9.01
CA ASP A 58 -14.48 -2.70 -8.40
C ASP A 58 -12.99 -3.02 -8.41
N ARG A 59 -12.59 -4.21 -7.96
CA ARG A 59 -11.17 -4.59 -7.86
C ARG A 59 -10.46 -4.54 -9.21
N GLU A 60 -11.08 -5.13 -10.24
CA GLU A 60 -10.46 -5.16 -11.57
C GLU A 60 -10.41 -3.74 -12.18
N ALA A 61 -11.44 -2.93 -11.98
CA ALA A 61 -11.42 -1.53 -12.41
C ALA A 61 -10.29 -0.72 -11.74
N LEU A 62 -10.02 -0.96 -10.43
CA LEU A 62 -8.92 -0.30 -9.73
C LEU A 62 -7.55 -0.75 -10.25
N TRP A 63 -7.35 -2.04 -10.52
CA TRP A 63 -6.13 -2.54 -11.16
C TRP A 63 -5.89 -1.90 -12.52
N GLN A 64 -6.90 -1.88 -13.38
CA GLN A 64 -6.84 -1.24 -14.69
C GLN A 64 -6.58 0.28 -14.57
N GLY A 65 -7.27 0.95 -13.66
CA GLY A 65 -7.06 2.37 -13.39
C GLY A 65 -5.65 2.70 -12.91
N SER A 66 -5.05 1.83 -12.11
CA SER A 66 -3.67 1.96 -11.66
C SER A 66 -2.66 1.69 -12.79
N ALA A 67 -2.87 0.64 -13.57
CA ALA A 67 -2.05 0.33 -14.74
C ALA A 67 -2.05 1.48 -15.76
N GLN A 68 -3.21 2.04 -16.04
CA GLN A 68 -3.41 3.16 -16.99
C GLN A 68 -2.95 4.52 -16.43
N GLY A 69 -2.60 4.62 -15.14
CA GLY A 69 -2.12 5.85 -14.51
C GLY A 69 -3.19 6.84 -14.05
N PHE A 70 -4.47 6.49 -14.11
CA PHE A 70 -5.55 7.30 -13.51
C PHE A 70 -5.49 7.29 -11.99
N ILE A 71 -5.07 6.17 -11.40
CA ILE A 71 -4.73 6.07 -9.98
C ILE A 71 -3.23 6.32 -9.86
N ALA A 72 -2.86 7.42 -9.24
CA ALA A 72 -1.49 7.88 -9.17
C ALA A 72 -0.63 7.04 -8.22
N ASN A 73 -1.18 6.68 -7.06
CA ASN A 73 -0.43 6.06 -5.97
C ASN A 73 -1.13 4.79 -5.47
N VAL A 74 -0.33 3.87 -4.94
CA VAL A 74 -0.81 2.79 -4.08
C VAL A 74 -0.23 3.03 -2.69
N ALA A 75 -1.11 3.31 -1.71
CA ALA A 75 -0.73 3.65 -0.35
C ALA A 75 -1.07 2.51 0.62
N SER A 76 -0.39 2.44 1.76
CA SER A 76 -0.62 1.38 2.73
C SER A 76 -1.96 1.52 3.46
N ASP A 77 -2.39 2.74 3.73
CA ASP A 77 -3.51 3.02 4.65
C ASP A 77 -3.31 2.32 6.02
N HIS A 78 -2.04 2.23 6.44
CA HIS A 78 -1.62 1.51 7.64
C HIS A 78 -2.26 2.11 8.88
N SER A 79 -3.19 1.38 9.47
CA SER A 79 -3.88 1.77 10.70
C SER A 79 -3.93 0.58 11.66
N PRO A 80 -2.80 0.28 12.32
CA PRO A 80 -2.69 -0.87 13.20
C PRO A 80 -3.54 -0.68 14.46
N ARG A 81 -4.13 -1.78 14.92
CA ARG A 81 -4.85 -1.87 16.20
C ARG A 81 -4.44 -3.18 16.85
N VAL A 82 -4.21 -3.15 18.16
CA VAL A 82 -3.96 -4.38 18.90
C VAL A 82 -5.21 -5.26 18.91
N PRO A 83 -5.07 -6.60 18.94
CA PRO A 83 -6.21 -7.52 18.92
C PRO A 83 -7.25 -7.24 19.99
N ALA A 84 -6.82 -6.90 21.20
CA ALA A 84 -7.73 -6.57 22.32
C ALA A 84 -8.70 -5.42 22.01
N ALA A 85 -8.36 -4.50 21.10
CA ALA A 85 -9.24 -3.41 20.70
C ALA A 85 -10.30 -3.85 19.67
N LYS A 86 -10.05 -4.95 18.94
CA LYS A 86 -10.95 -5.45 17.89
C LYS A 86 -11.77 -6.67 18.33
N GLU A 87 -11.22 -7.55 19.15
CA GLU A 87 -11.89 -8.78 19.63
C GLU A 87 -13.31 -8.54 20.17
N PRO A 88 -13.63 -7.47 20.93
CA PRO A 88 -14.99 -7.22 21.37
C PRO A 88 -16.02 -7.10 20.26
N GLY A 89 -15.56 -6.85 19.03
CA GLY A 89 -16.39 -6.74 17.83
C GLY A 89 -16.78 -8.06 17.16
N ARG A 90 -16.45 -9.22 17.72
CA ARG A 90 -16.77 -10.52 17.10
C ARG A 90 -18.27 -10.76 16.86
N LYS A 91 -19.13 -10.28 17.74
CA LYS A 91 -20.59 -10.40 17.62
C LYS A 91 -21.18 -9.27 16.78
N ASN A 92 -20.64 -8.07 16.90
CA ASN A 92 -21.06 -6.88 16.18
C ASN A 92 -19.83 -6.03 15.84
N ILE A 93 -19.48 -5.96 14.56
CA ILE A 93 -18.29 -5.22 14.11
C ILE A 93 -18.37 -3.71 14.35
N PHE A 94 -19.52 -3.18 14.67
CA PHE A 94 -19.71 -1.74 14.88
C PHE A 94 -19.49 -1.32 16.32
N VAL A 95 -20.01 -2.11 17.28
CA VAL A 95 -19.95 -1.80 18.70
C VAL A 95 -19.70 -3.05 19.53
N ASP A 96 -19.09 -2.89 20.70
CA ASP A 96 -18.97 -3.94 21.72
C ASP A 96 -20.27 -4.11 22.53
N ALA A 97 -20.25 -5.00 23.53
CA ALA A 97 -21.41 -5.28 24.39
C ALA A 97 -21.85 -4.07 25.25
N GLN A 98 -21.00 -3.07 25.41
CA GLN A 98 -21.26 -1.83 26.15
C GLN A 98 -21.62 -0.66 25.21
N GLY A 99 -21.77 -0.91 23.89
CA GLY A 99 -22.08 0.11 22.89
C GLY A 99 -20.87 0.97 22.46
N LYS A 100 -19.66 0.63 22.90
CA LYS A 100 -18.45 1.35 22.50
C LYS A 100 -18.05 1.00 21.06
N PRO A 101 -17.72 1.97 20.20
CA PRO A 101 -17.35 1.71 18.82
C PRO A 101 -16.10 0.83 18.67
N ILE A 102 -16.17 -0.20 17.84
CA ILE A 102 -15.02 -0.99 17.44
C ILE A 102 -14.20 -0.19 16.41
N PRO A 103 -12.89 -0.05 16.60
CA PRO A 103 -12.06 0.78 15.71
C PRO A 103 -11.93 0.21 14.31
N PHE A 104 -11.83 1.10 13.32
CA PHE A 104 -11.43 0.78 11.95
C PHE A 104 -9.93 0.55 11.85
N GLY A 105 -9.52 -0.03 10.70
CA GLY A 105 -8.14 -0.13 10.28
C GLY A 105 -7.57 -1.53 10.34
N ALA A 106 -6.53 -1.74 9.54
CA ALA A 106 -5.73 -2.95 9.48
C ALA A 106 -4.25 -2.61 9.26
N PRO A 107 -3.32 -3.48 9.67
CA PRO A 107 -1.91 -3.32 9.35
C PRO A 107 -1.67 -3.68 7.89
N SER A 108 -0.84 -2.91 7.19
CA SER A 108 -0.54 -3.13 5.78
C SER A 108 0.83 -2.57 5.34
N LEU A 109 1.56 -1.87 6.23
CA LEU A 109 2.81 -1.23 5.84
C LEU A 109 3.84 -2.25 5.35
N GLU A 110 4.06 -3.32 6.09
CA GLU A 110 5.07 -4.35 5.78
C GLU A 110 4.65 -5.26 4.61
N THR A 111 3.36 -5.27 4.24
CA THR A 111 2.84 -6.08 3.13
C THR A 111 2.65 -5.30 1.83
N LEU A 112 2.71 -3.96 1.86
CA LEU A 112 2.46 -3.11 0.69
C LEU A 112 3.35 -3.46 -0.51
N VAL A 113 4.67 -3.45 -0.32
CA VAL A 113 5.64 -3.68 -1.41
C VAL A 113 5.61 -5.14 -1.89
N PRO A 114 5.64 -6.15 -0.98
CA PRO A 114 5.49 -7.55 -1.37
C PRO A 114 4.21 -7.84 -2.16
N LEU A 115 3.08 -7.30 -1.74
CA LEU A 115 1.81 -7.51 -2.43
C LEU A 115 1.78 -6.79 -3.79
N ALA A 116 2.31 -5.57 -3.90
CA ALA A 116 2.42 -4.88 -5.18
C ALA A 116 3.28 -5.68 -6.18
N TRP A 117 4.39 -6.25 -5.72
CA TRP A 117 5.22 -7.12 -6.56
C TRP A 117 4.49 -8.42 -6.90
N SER A 118 4.09 -9.20 -5.91
CA SER A 118 3.52 -10.54 -6.11
C SER A 118 2.24 -10.50 -6.95
N GLU A 119 1.31 -9.61 -6.63
CA GLU A 119 0.00 -9.56 -7.26
C GLU A 119 -0.02 -8.69 -8.53
N GLY A 120 0.74 -7.60 -8.55
CA GLY A 120 0.79 -6.67 -9.67
C GLY A 120 1.81 -7.10 -10.74
N VAL A 121 3.08 -7.24 -10.34
CA VAL A 121 4.16 -7.52 -11.31
C VAL A 121 4.18 -9.01 -11.66
N ALA A 122 4.31 -9.89 -10.67
CA ALA A 122 4.54 -11.33 -10.94
C ALA A 122 3.29 -12.05 -11.47
N LYS A 123 2.09 -11.76 -10.94
CA LYS A 123 0.87 -12.46 -11.37
C LYS A 123 0.13 -11.76 -12.52
N ARG A 124 0.04 -10.42 -12.50
CA ARG A 124 -0.69 -9.65 -13.51
C ARG A 124 0.18 -9.19 -14.68
N GLY A 125 1.50 -9.37 -14.61
CA GLY A 125 2.43 -8.98 -15.66
C GLY A 125 2.61 -7.46 -15.82
N LEU A 126 2.26 -6.67 -14.81
CA LEU A 126 2.53 -5.24 -14.86
C LEU A 126 4.05 -5.00 -14.86
N PRO A 127 4.55 -4.02 -15.61
CA PRO A 127 5.97 -3.75 -15.66
C PRO A 127 6.49 -3.28 -14.29
N VAL A 128 7.75 -3.58 -13.98
CA VAL A 128 8.37 -3.14 -12.72
C VAL A 128 8.35 -1.61 -12.58
N THR A 129 8.37 -0.88 -13.67
CA THR A 129 8.23 0.57 -13.73
C THR A 129 6.88 1.06 -13.20
N TRP A 130 5.80 0.25 -13.34
CA TRP A 130 4.53 0.55 -12.70
C TRP A 130 4.70 0.61 -11.18
N MET A 131 5.33 -0.41 -10.59
CA MET A 131 5.54 -0.45 -9.15
C MET A 131 6.40 0.72 -8.65
N ALA A 132 7.50 1.03 -9.33
CA ALA A 132 8.35 2.18 -9.00
C ALA A 132 7.56 3.50 -9.09
N ARG A 133 6.69 3.62 -10.09
CA ARG A 133 5.86 4.81 -10.29
C ARG A 133 4.84 4.98 -9.16
N VAL A 134 4.04 3.95 -8.86
CA VAL A 134 2.93 4.08 -7.89
C VAL A 134 3.37 4.08 -6.43
N LEU A 135 4.56 3.53 -6.11
CA LEU A 135 5.08 3.44 -4.74
C LEU A 135 6.17 4.46 -4.41
N ALA A 136 6.83 5.05 -5.42
CA ALA A 136 7.98 5.94 -5.18
C ALA A 136 7.86 7.27 -5.93
N GLU A 137 7.84 7.27 -7.26
CA GLU A 137 7.90 8.51 -8.04
C GLU A 137 6.66 9.38 -7.87
N ASN A 138 5.47 8.83 -8.10
CA ASN A 138 4.23 9.59 -7.97
C ASN A 138 3.96 10.07 -6.55
N PRO A 139 4.17 9.29 -5.48
CA PRO A 139 4.12 9.82 -4.11
C PRO A 139 5.09 10.99 -3.90
N ALA A 140 6.34 10.88 -4.37
CA ALA A 140 7.31 11.96 -4.24
C ALA A 140 6.87 13.23 -4.97
N ARG A 141 6.28 13.12 -6.16
CA ARG A 141 5.71 14.23 -6.92
C ARG A 141 4.50 14.85 -6.22
N THR A 142 3.54 14.02 -5.83
CA THR A 142 2.31 14.45 -5.15
C THR A 142 2.59 15.20 -3.87
N PHE A 143 3.56 14.73 -3.08
CA PHE A 143 3.90 15.32 -1.79
C PHE A 143 5.05 16.35 -1.84
N GLY A 144 5.51 16.73 -3.04
CA GLY A 144 6.52 17.79 -3.22
C GLY A 144 7.92 17.42 -2.75
N LEU A 145 8.27 16.15 -2.81
CA LEU A 145 9.60 15.62 -2.47
C LEU A 145 10.45 15.32 -3.71
N TRP A 146 9.82 15.27 -4.89
CA TRP A 146 10.50 15.05 -6.15
C TRP A 146 11.29 16.30 -6.57
N PRO A 147 12.52 16.20 -7.12
CA PRO A 147 13.26 14.98 -7.49
C PRO A 147 14.28 14.54 -6.43
N ARG A 148 14.16 15.01 -5.19
CA ARG A 148 15.04 14.57 -4.09
C ARG A 148 14.76 13.10 -3.72
N LYS A 149 13.49 12.69 -3.80
CA LYS A 149 12.99 11.33 -3.58
C LYS A 149 12.30 10.82 -4.84
N GLY A 150 12.09 9.50 -4.92
CA GLY A 150 11.29 8.85 -5.96
C GLY A 150 12.00 8.69 -7.31
N VAL A 151 13.31 8.92 -7.39
CA VAL A 151 14.09 8.77 -8.62
C VAL A 151 15.52 8.38 -8.30
N ILE A 152 16.13 7.57 -9.15
CA ILE A 152 17.57 7.22 -9.08
C ILE A 152 18.29 8.14 -10.06
N ARG A 153 18.98 9.15 -9.53
CA ARG A 153 19.79 10.10 -10.32
C ARG A 153 20.81 10.82 -9.43
N PRO A 154 21.88 11.38 -10.01
CA PRO A 154 22.80 12.26 -9.27
C PRO A 154 22.04 13.42 -8.59
N GLY A 155 22.33 13.66 -7.31
CA GLY A 155 21.70 14.69 -6.48
C GLY A 155 20.39 14.28 -5.80
N ALA A 156 19.86 13.10 -6.06
CA ALA A 156 18.78 12.52 -5.27
C ALA A 156 19.33 11.81 -4.02
N ASP A 157 18.51 11.67 -2.98
CA ASP A 157 18.87 10.86 -1.82
C ASP A 157 18.92 9.38 -2.24
N ALA A 158 19.95 8.66 -1.81
CA ALA A 158 20.10 7.23 -2.07
C ALA A 158 19.22 6.40 -1.11
N ASP A 159 17.91 6.58 -1.22
CA ASP A 159 16.89 5.74 -0.58
C ASP A 159 16.53 4.65 -1.56
N LEU A 160 17.07 3.46 -1.38
CA LEU A 160 17.01 2.38 -2.35
C LEU A 160 16.52 1.10 -1.69
N THR A 161 15.68 0.35 -2.41
CA THR A 161 15.37 -1.03 -2.08
C THR A 161 15.91 -1.92 -3.18
N ILE A 162 16.83 -2.82 -2.82
CA ILE A 162 17.31 -3.88 -3.72
C ILE A 162 16.37 -5.06 -3.51
N TRP A 163 15.81 -5.55 -4.60
CA TRP A 163 14.70 -6.49 -4.60
C TRP A 163 15.13 -7.85 -5.17
N ASP A 164 14.85 -8.93 -4.43
CA ASP A 164 14.90 -10.29 -4.99
C ASP A 164 13.53 -10.62 -5.60
N PRO A 165 13.42 -10.71 -6.93
CA PRO A 165 12.16 -10.94 -7.62
C PRO A 165 11.68 -12.41 -7.53
N THR A 166 12.54 -13.32 -7.07
CA THR A 166 12.32 -14.78 -7.15
C THR A 166 11.98 -15.42 -5.80
N ALA A 167 12.33 -14.77 -4.70
CA ALA A 167 12.08 -15.30 -3.35
C ALA A 167 10.59 -15.63 -3.16
N GLU A 168 10.29 -16.85 -2.75
CA GLU A 168 8.94 -17.28 -2.41
C GLU A 168 8.82 -17.47 -0.90
N TRP A 169 7.77 -16.90 -0.33
CA TRP A 169 7.53 -16.97 1.11
C TRP A 169 6.06 -16.79 1.45
N THR A 170 5.73 -17.04 2.71
CA THR A 170 4.35 -16.90 3.21
C THR A 170 4.30 -15.74 4.19
N ILE A 171 3.32 -14.86 4.02
CA ILE A 171 3.08 -13.77 4.96
C ILE A 171 2.60 -14.37 6.28
N GLN A 172 3.33 -14.08 7.35
CA GLN A 172 3.03 -14.51 8.71
C GLN A 172 3.15 -13.31 9.66
N GLN A 173 2.10 -13.06 10.42
CA GLN A 173 2.10 -11.96 11.38
C GLN A 173 3.29 -12.00 12.35
N ALA A 174 3.69 -13.21 12.77
CA ALA A 174 4.84 -13.38 13.68
C ALA A 174 6.17 -12.84 13.13
N GLN A 175 6.26 -12.58 11.83
CA GLN A 175 7.44 -11.99 11.17
C GLN A 175 7.34 -10.45 11.05
N HIS A 176 6.20 -9.87 11.39
CA HIS A 176 5.99 -8.43 11.33
C HIS A 176 6.54 -7.73 12.58
N LEU A 177 7.12 -6.56 12.40
CA LEU A 177 7.65 -5.73 13.48
C LEU A 177 6.58 -4.86 14.14
N GLY A 178 5.46 -4.66 13.44
CA GLY A 178 4.37 -3.83 13.90
C GLY A 178 3.60 -4.45 15.08
N ILE A 179 3.03 -3.58 15.93
CA ILE A 179 2.32 -3.97 17.16
C ILE A 179 0.94 -4.58 16.94
N ALA A 180 0.47 -4.68 15.69
CA ALA A 180 -0.91 -5.04 15.40
C ALA A 180 -1.31 -6.45 15.85
N GLY A 181 -0.37 -7.40 15.89
CA GLY A 181 -0.63 -8.77 16.30
C GLY A 181 -1.55 -9.57 15.35
N PHE A 182 -1.82 -9.05 14.16
CA PHE A 182 -2.55 -9.71 13.08
C PHE A 182 -2.19 -9.10 11.74
N THR A 183 -2.50 -9.81 10.66
CA THR A 183 -2.51 -9.27 9.30
C THR A 183 -3.69 -9.85 8.52
N PRO A 184 -4.40 -9.05 7.69
CA PRO A 184 -5.48 -9.60 6.86
C PRO A 184 -4.96 -10.58 5.79
N TYR A 185 -3.66 -10.58 5.53
CA TYR A 185 -2.98 -11.41 4.53
C TYR A 185 -2.29 -12.65 5.12
N GLU A 186 -2.61 -13.03 6.37
CA GLU A 186 -2.04 -14.23 7.02
C GLU A 186 -2.17 -15.46 6.14
N GLY A 187 -1.06 -16.17 5.95
CA GLY A 187 -1.00 -17.39 5.14
C GLY A 187 -0.92 -17.18 3.62
N TRP A 188 -0.90 -15.93 3.14
CA TRP A 188 -0.76 -15.66 1.71
C TRP A 188 0.65 -15.99 1.22
N LYS A 189 0.72 -16.82 0.17
CA LYS A 189 1.97 -17.11 -0.54
C LYS A 189 2.27 -15.98 -1.50
N VAL A 190 3.42 -15.37 -1.36
CA VAL A 190 3.88 -14.23 -2.17
C VAL A 190 5.24 -14.49 -2.77
N ARG A 191 5.50 -13.82 -3.88
CA ARG A 191 6.78 -13.85 -4.57
C ARG A 191 7.43 -12.47 -4.49
N GLY A 192 8.75 -12.46 -4.35
CA GLY A 192 9.55 -11.25 -4.23
C GLY A 192 9.72 -10.76 -2.79
N ARG A 193 10.95 -10.32 -2.48
CA ARG A 193 11.34 -9.83 -1.15
C ARG A 193 12.40 -8.74 -1.24
N ALA A 194 12.36 -7.78 -0.32
CA ALA A 194 13.48 -6.87 -0.14
C ALA A 194 14.72 -7.66 0.31
N TRP A 195 15.79 -7.57 -0.48
CA TRP A 195 17.08 -8.17 -0.17
C TRP A 195 17.96 -7.21 0.65
N MET A 196 17.89 -5.91 0.34
CA MET A 196 18.58 -4.86 1.06
C MET A 196 17.79 -3.55 0.97
N THR A 197 17.82 -2.74 2.02
CA THR A 197 17.22 -1.40 2.00
C THR A 197 18.24 -0.37 2.49
N LEU A 198 18.37 0.72 1.76
CA LEU A 198 19.24 1.83 2.09
C LEU A 198 18.41 3.11 2.31
N VAL A 199 18.83 3.92 3.26
CA VAL A 199 18.31 5.28 3.46
C VAL A 199 19.50 6.24 3.41
N ARG A 200 19.49 7.15 2.44
CA ARG A 200 20.61 8.06 2.15
C ARG A 200 21.97 7.35 2.08
N GLY A 201 21.99 6.19 1.39
CA GLY A 201 23.19 5.37 1.20
C GLY A 201 23.61 4.51 2.40
N GLN A 202 22.91 4.63 3.54
CA GLN A 202 23.18 3.81 4.72
C GLN A 202 22.30 2.57 4.70
N VAL A 203 22.89 1.40 4.88
CA VAL A 203 22.16 0.13 4.99
C VAL A 203 21.26 0.17 6.24
N MET A 204 19.98 -0.16 6.06
CA MET A 204 18.97 -0.29 7.12
C MET A 204 18.47 -1.72 7.26
N LEU A 205 18.38 -2.44 6.15
CA LEU A 205 18.14 -3.88 6.10
C LEU A 205 19.29 -4.49 5.32
N ASN A 206 20.03 -5.41 5.90
CA ASN A 206 21.13 -6.09 5.25
C ASN A 206 20.68 -7.39 4.55
N PRO A 207 21.53 -8.02 3.71
CA PRO A 207 21.18 -9.26 3.01
C PRO A 207 20.91 -10.47 3.92
N ALA A 208 21.36 -10.44 5.16
CA ALA A 208 21.04 -11.47 6.16
C ALA A 208 19.61 -11.32 6.75
N GLY A 209 18.89 -10.23 6.38
CA GLY A 209 17.57 -9.91 6.90
C GLY A 209 17.59 -9.20 8.25
N GLU A 210 18.74 -8.68 8.65
CA GLU A 210 18.92 -7.97 9.91
C GLU A 210 18.73 -6.47 9.74
N LEU A 211 18.05 -5.85 10.71
CA LEU A 211 17.87 -4.41 10.75
C LEU A 211 19.06 -3.72 11.42
N GLU A 212 19.70 -2.84 10.69
CA GLU A 212 20.74 -1.96 11.21
C GLU A 212 20.11 -0.67 11.77
N GLN A 213 19.69 -0.73 13.04
CA GLN A 213 19.07 0.42 13.70
C GLN A 213 20.08 1.52 13.98
N LYS A 214 19.72 2.75 13.60
CA LYS A 214 20.50 3.96 13.87
C LYS A 214 19.61 5.03 14.51
N PRO A 215 19.43 5.02 15.83
CA PRO A 215 18.66 6.04 16.53
C PRO A 215 19.11 7.46 16.15
N GLY A 216 18.17 8.37 15.91
CA GLY A 216 18.47 9.75 15.53
C GLY A 216 18.89 9.95 14.07
N TYR A 217 18.94 8.90 13.23
CA TYR A 217 19.30 9.03 11.82
C TYR A 217 18.21 9.72 10.97
N GLY A 218 16.96 9.66 11.39
CA GLY A 218 15.84 10.33 10.71
C GLY A 218 16.06 11.84 10.58
N ARG A 219 15.59 12.43 9.47
CA ARG A 219 15.60 13.89 9.26
C ARG A 219 14.27 14.34 8.72
N PHE A 220 13.81 15.48 9.20
CA PHE A 220 12.65 16.15 8.60
C PHE A 220 12.99 16.63 7.18
N LEU A 221 12.09 16.38 6.25
CA LEU A 221 12.22 16.84 4.87
C LEU A 221 11.14 17.88 4.59
N PRO A 222 11.52 19.16 4.42
CA PRO A 222 10.56 20.17 3.98
C PRO A 222 10.11 19.84 2.55
N ARG A 223 8.80 19.80 2.35
CA ARG A 223 8.22 19.63 1.02
C ARG A 223 8.24 20.92 0.23
N ARG A 224 8.34 20.82 -1.09
CA ARG A 224 8.05 21.88 -2.06
C ARG A 224 6.58 21.76 -2.50
N GLY A 225 6.14 22.66 -3.38
CA GLY A 225 4.82 22.50 -4.02
C GLY A 225 4.73 21.16 -4.78
N PRO A 226 3.53 20.59 -4.95
CA PRO A 226 3.35 19.35 -5.68
C PRO A 226 3.75 19.50 -7.15
N THR A 227 4.34 18.45 -7.70
CA THR A 227 4.59 18.30 -9.14
C THR A 227 3.60 17.25 -9.65
N PRO A 228 2.92 17.47 -10.79
CA PRO A 228 1.96 16.50 -11.29
C PRO A 228 2.56 15.08 -11.37
N PRO A 229 1.83 14.05 -10.94
CA PRO A 229 2.19 12.67 -11.16
C PRO A 229 2.30 12.35 -12.65
N ILE A 230 3.09 11.34 -12.99
CA ILE A 230 3.15 10.83 -14.34
C ILE A 230 1.88 10.03 -14.59
N ALA A 231 1.04 10.51 -15.52
CA ALA A 231 -0.01 9.72 -16.12
C ALA A 231 0.65 8.62 -16.97
N GLY A 232 0.35 7.36 -16.70
CA GLY A 232 1.00 6.29 -17.42
C GLY A 232 0.29 5.95 -18.71
N ALA A 233 0.98 6.08 -19.85
CA ALA A 233 0.83 5.05 -20.85
C ALA A 233 1.70 3.87 -20.40
N VAL A 234 1.08 2.73 -20.14
CA VAL A 234 1.81 1.46 -20.10
C VAL A 234 1.98 1.11 -21.57
N ALA A 235 3.20 1.32 -22.09
CA ALA A 235 3.59 0.72 -23.36
C ALA A 235 3.81 -0.78 -23.13
#